data_a6fffd3c6e8bc8bb2f447ba9a25d57df
#
_entry.id   a6fffd3c6e8bc8bb2f447ba9a25d57df
#
_cell.length_a   1.000
_cell.length_b   1.000
_cell.length_c   1.000
_cell.angle_alpha   90.00
_cell.angle_beta   90.00
_cell.angle_gamma   90.00
#
_symmetry.space_group_name_H-M   'P 1'
#
loop_
_entity.id
_entity.type
_entity.pdbx_description
1 polymer ?
#
loop_
_entity_poly.entity_id
_entity_poly.type
_entity_poly.pdbx_seq_one_letter_code
_entity_poly.pdbx_strand_id
1 'polypeptide(L)'
;MKKEKIETTYPVYVTTDYEIFKRLSGNRDIPESRISKIVNSISQVGWVKNPIVVNEKMEVIDGQGRLTALQRLGLPVEYVISEGAGTKECIHMNMHMVNWSQADFIKSYAEQGNVSYQRLLSLMEKYVSGNLHIIFTALYKVSKPKNKEIKEGTLHISEEQYVVAAERLKYVDPIMKKLNSKRLPGSIIKLMQTLIYYYDFEEVDKVRLRKKVEKYIYNANPWVDCFDCEKEVEIVYNYHTILEDKQSIQHLVKEARMKRQLELNEDNRLRAFQRTKKGVQGFIDTQIENDEEDTDE
;
A
#
# COMPACT_ATOMS: atom_id res chain seq x y z
N MET A 1 -22.64 30.06 5.48
CA MET A 1 -23.69 29.10 5.03
C MET A 1 -24.41 28.59 6.28
N LYS A 2 -25.73 28.84 6.42
CA LYS A 2 -26.57 28.21 7.46
C LYS A 2 -26.65 26.72 7.12
N LYS A 3 -26.18 25.85 8.02
CA LYS A 3 -26.45 24.40 7.91
C LYS A 3 -27.93 24.19 8.21
N GLU A 4 -28.75 23.95 7.21
CA GLU A 4 -30.07 23.39 7.45
C GLU A 4 -29.94 22.02 8.05
N LYS A 5 -30.52 21.81 9.22
CA LYS A 5 -30.61 20.52 9.88
C LYS A 5 -31.69 19.72 9.16
N ILE A 6 -31.31 18.88 8.22
CA ILE A 6 -32.22 17.90 7.63
C ILE A 6 -32.41 16.80 8.68
N GLU A 7 -33.61 16.68 9.23
CA GLU A 7 -33.93 15.56 10.10
C GLU A 7 -34.00 14.28 9.25
N THR A 8 -33.26 13.25 9.68
CA THR A 8 -33.31 11.93 9.03
C THR A 8 -34.69 11.37 9.18
N THR A 9 -35.32 10.95 8.08
CA THR A 9 -36.70 10.43 8.04
C THR A 9 -36.83 8.98 8.54
N TYR A 10 -35.74 8.35 8.97
CA TYR A 10 -35.72 6.98 9.50
C TYR A 10 -35.04 6.90 10.86
N PRO A 11 -35.58 6.15 11.81
CA PRO A 11 -35.00 5.98 13.12
C PRO A 11 -33.77 5.07 13.10
N VAL A 12 -32.77 5.42 13.92
CA VAL A 12 -31.63 4.56 14.23
C VAL A 12 -31.92 3.86 15.55
N TYR A 13 -31.97 2.56 15.53
CA TYR A 13 -32.16 1.71 16.71
C TYR A 13 -30.82 1.27 17.27
N VAL A 14 -30.78 0.98 18.57
CA VAL A 14 -29.58 0.48 19.28
C VAL A 14 -29.97 -0.75 20.09
N THR A 15 -29.14 -1.80 20.04
CA THR A 15 -29.36 -3.00 20.84
C THR A 15 -28.06 -3.68 21.23
N THR A 16 -28.07 -4.43 22.34
CA THR A 16 -27.03 -5.38 22.72
C THR A 16 -27.50 -6.83 22.54
N ASP A 17 -28.76 -7.04 22.12
CA ASP A 17 -29.30 -8.36 21.76
C ASP A 17 -28.92 -8.68 20.31
N TYR A 18 -27.87 -9.49 20.12
CA TYR A 18 -27.38 -9.88 18.80
C TYR A 18 -28.23 -10.97 18.15
N GLU A 19 -29.04 -11.72 18.92
CA GLU A 19 -29.80 -12.86 18.45
C GLU A 19 -31.03 -12.44 17.62
N ILE A 20 -31.43 -11.17 17.70
CA ILE A 20 -32.50 -10.64 16.86
C ILE A 20 -32.11 -10.59 15.37
N PHE A 21 -30.81 -10.55 15.06
CA PHE A 21 -30.33 -10.42 13.70
C PHE A 21 -30.23 -11.78 13.01
N LYS A 22 -30.79 -11.86 11.81
CA LYS A 22 -30.83 -13.07 10.99
C LYS A 22 -29.93 -12.91 9.77
N ARG A 23 -29.37 -14.03 9.31
CA ARG A 23 -28.63 -14.04 8.05
C ARG A 23 -29.61 -14.01 6.88
N LEU A 24 -29.40 -13.05 5.96
CA LEU A 24 -30.13 -13.01 4.69
C LEU A 24 -29.69 -14.18 3.81
N SER A 25 -30.64 -14.93 3.26
CA SER A 25 -30.37 -16.00 2.30
C SER A 25 -29.72 -15.44 1.04
N GLY A 26 -28.67 -16.11 0.54
CA GLY A 26 -27.90 -15.63 -0.63
C GLY A 26 -26.85 -14.54 -0.34
N ASN A 27 -26.75 -14.07 0.90
CA ASN A 27 -25.64 -13.18 1.26
C ASN A 27 -24.34 -14.00 1.42
N ARG A 28 -23.20 -13.39 1.02
CA ARG A 28 -21.88 -14.04 1.04
C ARG A 28 -21.40 -14.34 2.46
N ASP A 29 -20.61 -15.40 2.60
CA ASP A 29 -19.86 -15.63 3.83
C ASP A 29 -18.76 -14.59 4.01
N ILE A 30 -18.50 -14.22 5.26
CA ILE A 30 -17.45 -13.28 5.59
C ILE A 30 -16.24 -14.04 6.11
N PRO A 31 -15.08 -13.94 5.43
CA PRO A 31 -13.86 -14.59 5.89
C PRO A 31 -13.45 -14.09 7.27
N GLU A 32 -12.98 -14.99 8.13
CA GLU A 32 -12.51 -14.70 9.48
C GLU A 32 -11.43 -13.60 9.50
N SER A 33 -10.54 -13.61 8.51
CA SER A 33 -9.51 -12.58 8.35
C SER A 33 -10.07 -11.16 8.16
N ARG A 34 -11.29 -11.01 7.59
CA ARG A 34 -11.96 -9.71 7.47
C ARG A 34 -12.58 -9.28 8.80
N ILE A 35 -13.20 -10.21 9.53
CA ILE A 35 -13.77 -9.94 10.84
C ILE A 35 -12.67 -9.48 11.81
N SER A 36 -11.55 -10.21 11.87
CA SER A 36 -10.40 -9.85 12.70
C SER A 36 -9.84 -8.46 12.40
N LYS A 37 -9.82 -8.05 11.11
CA LYS A 37 -9.41 -6.68 10.74
C LYS A 37 -10.37 -5.62 11.25
N ILE A 38 -11.69 -5.89 11.22
CA ILE A 38 -12.69 -4.94 11.73
C ILE A 38 -12.57 -4.84 13.26
N VAL A 39 -12.44 -5.96 13.96
CA VAL A 39 -12.22 -6.01 15.41
C VAL A 39 -10.98 -5.17 15.79
N ASN A 40 -9.84 -5.41 15.14
CA ASN A 40 -8.61 -4.66 15.39
C ASN A 40 -8.77 -3.16 15.11
N SER A 41 -9.49 -2.80 14.03
CA SER A 41 -9.75 -1.39 13.71
C SER A 41 -10.58 -0.71 14.80
N ILE A 42 -11.66 -1.36 15.25
CA ILE A 42 -12.52 -0.83 16.32
C ILE A 42 -11.72 -0.69 17.64
N SER A 43 -10.88 -1.68 17.97
CA SER A 43 -10.04 -1.64 19.18
C SER A 43 -8.99 -0.52 19.15
N GLN A 44 -8.51 -0.13 17.96
CA GLN A 44 -7.46 0.91 17.84
C GLN A 44 -8.02 2.33 17.79
N VAL A 45 -9.11 2.54 17.05
CA VAL A 45 -9.63 3.89 16.77
C VAL A 45 -11.02 4.14 17.39
N GLY A 46 -11.58 3.16 18.07
CA GLY A 46 -12.94 3.19 18.59
C GLY A 46 -13.99 2.88 17.52
N TRP A 47 -15.25 2.69 17.97
CA TRP A 47 -16.37 2.49 17.06
C TRP A 47 -16.79 3.80 16.39
N VAL A 48 -16.60 3.87 15.09
CA VAL A 48 -17.15 4.96 14.28
C VAL A 48 -18.59 4.59 13.92
N LYS A 49 -19.54 5.39 14.37
CA LYS A 49 -20.99 5.17 14.16
C LYS A 49 -21.31 4.93 12.69
N ASN A 50 -21.66 3.70 12.37
CA ASN A 50 -22.04 3.26 11.05
C ASN A 50 -23.08 2.14 11.18
N PRO A 51 -24.38 2.50 11.27
CA PRO A 51 -25.45 1.55 11.49
C PRO A 51 -25.44 0.43 10.46
N ILE A 52 -25.79 -0.80 10.87
CA ILE A 52 -26.08 -1.89 9.94
C ILE A 52 -27.47 -1.71 9.34
N VAL A 53 -27.67 -2.23 8.14
CA VAL A 53 -28.98 -2.20 7.46
C VAL A 53 -29.62 -3.56 7.56
N VAL A 54 -30.86 -3.61 8.08
CA VAL A 54 -31.67 -4.82 8.15
C VAL A 54 -33.01 -4.59 7.45
N ASN A 55 -33.71 -5.65 7.11
CA ASN A 55 -35.10 -5.56 6.67
C ASN A 55 -36.10 -5.73 7.84
N GLU A 56 -37.40 -5.71 7.55
CA GLU A 56 -38.49 -5.87 8.53
C GLU A 56 -38.46 -7.23 9.25
N LYS A 57 -37.76 -8.24 8.70
CA LYS A 57 -37.55 -9.57 9.30
C LYS A 57 -36.27 -9.67 10.12
N MET A 58 -35.58 -8.54 10.31
CA MET A 58 -34.28 -8.46 10.96
C MET A 58 -33.18 -9.23 10.22
N GLU A 59 -33.34 -9.47 8.90
CA GLU A 59 -32.29 -10.05 8.07
C GLU A 59 -31.29 -8.97 7.67
N VAL A 60 -29.99 -9.25 7.85
CA VAL A 60 -28.91 -8.27 7.61
C VAL A 60 -28.63 -8.11 6.12
N ILE A 61 -28.99 -6.94 5.59
CA ILE A 61 -28.76 -6.54 4.20
C ILE A 61 -27.32 -6.06 4.02
N ASP A 62 -26.85 -5.15 4.90
CA ASP A 62 -25.46 -4.69 4.93
C ASP A 62 -24.92 -4.62 6.35
N GLY A 63 -23.63 -4.89 6.49
CA GLY A 63 -22.93 -4.77 7.77
C GLY A 63 -22.73 -6.07 8.54
N GLN A 64 -22.89 -7.27 7.94
CA GLN A 64 -22.65 -8.55 8.62
C GLN A 64 -21.31 -8.62 9.35
N GLY A 65 -20.20 -8.14 8.71
CA GLY A 65 -18.88 -8.13 9.34
C GLY A 65 -18.80 -7.18 10.52
N ARG A 66 -19.51 -6.05 10.47
CA ARG A 66 -19.62 -5.10 11.58
C ARG A 66 -20.40 -5.72 12.73
N LEU A 67 -21.55 -6.34 12.46
CA LEU A 67 -22.35 -7.05 13.46
C LEU A 67 -21.50 -8.08 14.20
N THR A 68 -20.82 -8.97 13.47
CA THR A 68 -19.97 -10.00 14.10
C THR A 68 -18.82 -9.41 14.91
N ALA A 69 -18.19 -8.33 14.43
CA ALA A 69 -17.12 -7.67 15.17
C ALA A 69 -17.63 -7.00 16.44
N LEU A 70 -18.76 -6.30 16.40
CA LEU A 70 -19.38 -5.67 17.58
C LEU A 70 -19.83 -6.72 18.60
N GLN A 71 -20.40 -7.84 18.16
CA GLN A 71 -20.75 -8.96 19.02
C GLN A 71 -19.52 -9.52 19.75
N ARG A 72 -18.37 -9.70 19.07
CA ARG A 72 -17.13 -10.17 19.70
C ARG A 72 -16.55 -9.20 20.73
N LEU A 73 -16.80 -7.91 20.52
CA LEU A 73 -16.33 -6.86 21.42
C LEU A 73 -17.34 -6.52 22.52
N GLY A 74 -18.51 -7.14 22.54
CA GLY A 74 -19.59 -6.82 23.48
C GLY A 74 -20.14 -5.40 23.34
N LEU A 75 -20.01 -4.78 22.16
CA LEU A 75 -20.41 -3.40 21.92
C LEU A 75 -21.83 -3.30 21.36
N PRO A 76 -22.60 -2.24 21.68
CA PRO A 76 -23.93 -2.03 21.13
C PRO A 76 -23.92 -1.95 19.60
N VAL A 77 -24.97 -2.51 18.97
CA VAL A 77 -25.19 -2.46 17.52
C VAL A 77 -26.21 -1.37 17.21
N GLU A 78 -25.80 -0.41 16.39
CA GLU A 78 -26.71 0.56 15.78
C GLU A 78 -27.24 0.00 14.46
N TYR A 79 -28.55 0.09 14.20
CA TYR A 79 -29.16 -0.42 12.97
C TYR A 79 -30.32 0.43 12.48
N VAL A 80 -30.56 0.35 11.18
CA VAL A 80 -31.71 0.95 10.50
C VAL A 80 -32.52 -0.13 9.78
N ILE A 81 -33.83 0.05 9.73
CA ILE A 81 -34.74 -0.87 9.03
C ILE A 81 -35.02 -0.30 7.64
N SER A 82 -34.71 -1.07 6.59
CA SER A 82 -35.04 -0.79 5.20
C SER A 82 -36.16 -1.80 4.77
N GLU A 83 -37.41 -1.36 4.84
CA GLU A 83 -38.55 -2.18 4.51
C GLU A 83 -38.50 -2.64 3.03
N GLY A 84 -38.80 -3.91 2.78
CA GLY A 84 -38.80 -4.53 1.46
C GLY A 84 -37.41 -4.82 0.90
N ALA A 85 -36.33 -4.47 1.62
CA ALA A 85 -34.96 -4.80 1.16
C ALA A 85 -34.68 -6.30 1.28
N GLY A 86 -34.05 -6.86 0.25
CA GLY A 86 -33.70 -8.27 0.20
C GLY A 86 -32.39 -8.55 -0.50
N THR A 87 -32.25 -9.76 -1.04
CA THR A 87 -31.01 -10.21 -1.71
C THR A 87 -30.61 -9.32 -2.90
N LYS A 88 -31.59 -8.80 -3.63
CA LYS A 88 -31.35 -7.93 -4.80
C LYS A 88 -30.69 -6.63 -4.38
N GLU A 89 -31.22 -5.96 -3.37
CA GLU A 89 -30.68 -4.71 -2.81
C GLU A 89 -29.30 -4.95 -2.20
N CYS A 90 -29.13 -6.04 -1.46
CA CYS A 90 -27.84 -6.47 -0.93
C CYS A 90 -26.76 -6.64 -2.03
N ILE A 91 -27.09 -7.29 -3.14
CA ILE A 91 -26.19 -7.44 -4.28
C ILE A 91 -25.85 -6.08 -4.88
N HIS A 92 -26.84 -5.22 -5.13
CA HIS A 92 -26.64 -3.89 -5.70
C HIS A 92 -25.76 -2.99 -4.82
N MET A 93 -25.96 -2.96 -3.51
CA MET A 93 -25.12 -2.20 -2.58
C MET A 93 -23.66 -2.65 -2.61
N ASN A 94 -23.41 -3.95 -2.79
CA ASN A 94 -22.05 -4.50 -2.81
C ASN A 94 -21.35 -4.41 -4.19
N MET A 95 -22.10 -4.31 -5.30
CA MET A 95 -21.55 -4.25 -6.66
C MET A 95 -20.71 -2.98 -6.94
N HIS A 96 -21.06 -1.89 -6.29
CA HIS A 96 -20.44 -0.58 -6.53
C HIS A 96 -19.45 -0.14 -5.44
N MET A 97 -19.14 -1.02 -4.48
CA MET A 97 -18.13 -0.72 -3.45
C MET A 97 -16.73 -0.79 -4.04
N VAL A 98 -16.12 0.37 -4.21
CA VAL A 98 -14.72 0.50 -4.63
C VAL A 98 -13.84 0.58 -3.37
N ASN A 99 -12.89 -0.34 -3.25
CA ASN A 99 -11.88 -0.25 -2.19
C ASN A 99 -10.91 0.89 -2.50
N TRP A 100 -10.46 1.60 -1.49
CA TRP A 100 -9.42 2.61 -1.64
C TRP A 100 -8.19 2.03 -2.30
N SER A 101 -7.74 2.69 -3.36
CA SER A 101 -6.47 2.42 -4.02
C SER A 101 -5.30 2.97 -3.20
N GLN A 102 -4.07 2.59 -3.53
CA GLN A 102 -2.89 3.21 -2.92
C GLN A 102 -2.83 4.72 -3.15
N ALA A 103 -3.26 5.17 -4.33
CA ALA A 103 -3.30 6.59 -4.67
C ALA A 103 -4.28 7.36 -3.76
N ASP A 104 -5.43 6.77 -3.41
CA ASP A 104 -6.41 7.40 -2.51
C ASP A 104 -5.84 7.58 -1.10
N PHE A 105 -5.14 6.57 -0.55
CA PHE A 105 -4.45 6.69 0.73
C PHE A 105 -3.37 7.78 0.69
N ILE A 106 -2.53 7.79 -0.36
CA ILE A 106 -1.44 8.77 -0.50
C ILE A 106 -2.02 10.19 -0.55
N LYS A 107 -3.06 10.41 -1.36
CA LYS A 107 -3.72 11.70 -1.48
C LYS A 107 -4.34 12.14 -0.15
N SER A 108 -5.06 11.26 0.53
CA SER A 108 -5.71 11.56 1.81
C SER A 108 -4.71 12.00 2.88
N TYR A 109 -3.60 11.27 3.06
CA TYR A 109 -2.57 11.66 4.02
C TYR A 109 -1.82 12.93 3.62
N ALA A 110 -1.60 13.16 2.32
CA ALA A 110 -1.01 14.40 1.82
C ALA A 110 -1.89 15.62 2.11
N GLU A 111 -3.20 15.52 1.91
CA GLU A 111 -4.20 16.56 2.21
C GLU A 111 -4.29 16.83 3.72
N GLN A 112 -4.04 15.85 4.57
CA GLN A 112 -3.95 16.00 6.03
C GLN A 112 -2.63 16.67 6.49
N GLY A 113 -1.76 17.06 5.57
CA GLY A 113 -0.51 17.76 5.87
C GLY A 113 0.69 16.85 6.15
N ASN A 114 0.59 15.54 5.92
CA ASN A 114 1.73 14.63 6.09
C ASN A 114 2.78 14.89 5.00
N VAL A 115 3.91 15.48 5.40
CA VAL A 115 4.98 15.91 4.51
C VAL A 115 5.56 14.76 3.67
N SER A 116 5.71 13.56 4.23
CA SER A 116 6.21 12.39 3.48
C SER A 116 5.25 12.01 2.34
N TYR A 117 3.94 12.10 2.58
CA TYR A 117 2.94 11.79 1.56
C TYR A 117 2.79 12.91 0.54
N GLN A 118 2.98 14.18 0.92
CA GLN A 118 3.07 15.30 -0.02
C GLN A 118 4.26 15.14 -0.98
N ARG A 119 5.43 14.73 -0.47
CA ARG A 119 6.61 14.38 -1.27
C ARG A 119 6.34 13.23 -2.22
N LEU A 120 5.71 12.14 -1.73
CA LEU A 120 5.37 10.99 -2.57
C LEU A 120 4.38 11.38 -3.68
N LEU A 121 3.32 12.14 -3.34
CA LEU A 121 2.33 12.61 -4.30
C LEU A 121 2.98 13.48 -5.38
N SER A 122 3.86 14.41 -5.00
CA SER A 122 4.63 15.24 -5.94
C SER A 122 5.47 14.42 -6.91
N LEU A 123 6.13 13.35 -6.45
CA LEU A 123 6.88 12.45 -7.33
C LEU A 123 5.96 11.68 -8.29
N MET A 124 4.78 11.26 -7.82
CA MET A 124 3.80 10.54 -8.63
C MET A 124 3.22 11.42 -9.75
N GLU A 125 2.92 12.66 -9.44
CA GLU A 125 2.35 13.61 -10.42
C GLU A 125 3.37 14.05 -11.47
N LYS A 126 4.63 14.14 -11.09
CA LYS A 126 5.68 14.72 -11.92
C LYS A 126 6.42 13.70 -12.80
N TYR A 127 6.60 12.47 -12.34
CA TYR A 127 7.46 11.49 -12.99
C TYR A 127 6.79 10.15 -13.26
N VAL A 128 7.28 9.47 -14.26
CA VAL A 128 7.03 8.04 -14.60
C VAL A 128 5.55 7.65 -14.54
N SER A 129 4.66 8.57 -14.90
CA SER A 129 3.20 8.36 -14.88
C SER A 129 2.67 7.80 -13.55
N GLY A 130 3.28 8.19 -12.43
CA GLY A 130 2.87 7.79 -11.09
C GLY A 130 3.16 6.34 -10.72
N ASN A 131 4.04 5.64 -11.45
CA ASN A 131 4.33 4.23 -11.17
C ASN A 131 5.06 4.05 -9.84
N LEU A 132 4.34 3.55 -8.83
CA LEU A 132 4.87 3.38 -7.48
C LEU A 132 6.05 2.41 -7.40
N HIS A 133 6.12 1.35 -8.22
CA HIS A 133 7.27 0.43 -8.20
C HIS A 133 8.57 1.15 -8.58
N ILE A 134 8.52 2.00 -9.60
CA ILE A 134 9.69 2.77 -10.05
C ILE A 134 10.04 3.83 -9.00
N ILE A 135 9.03 4.54 -8.47
CA ILE A 135 9.22 5.58 -7.44
C ILE A 135 9.82 5.00 -6.16
N PHE A 136 9.35 3.85 -5.70
CA PHE A 136 9.91 3.20 -4.51
C PHE A 136 11.33 2.66 -4.72
N THR A 137 11.67 2.27 -5.95
CA THR A 137 13.07 1.96 -6.28
C THR A 137 13.94 3.21 -6.20
N ALA A 138 13.45 4.36 -6.68
CA ALA A 138 14.19 5.62 -6.59
C ALA A 138 14.38 6.09 -5.14
N LEU A 139 13.37 5.94 -4.29
CA LEU A 139 13.39 6.35 -2.89
C LEU A 139 14.22 5.42 -2.01
N TYR A 140 13.98 4.12 -2.10
CA TYR A 140 14.43 3.15 -1.09
C TYR A 140 15.26 1.99 -1.65
N LYS A 141 15.49 1.94 -2.97
CA LYS A 141 16.12 0.79 -3.65
C LYS A 141 15.37 -0.52 -3.41
N VAL A 142 14.04 -0.46 -3.38
CA VAL A 142 13.17 -1.64 -3.27
C VAL A 142 12.30 -1.78 -4.52
N SER A 143 12.07 -3.02 -4.96
CA SER A 143 11.32 -3.30 -6.18
C SER A 143 9.80 -3.21 -6.03
N LYS A 144 9.30 -3.16 -4.80
CA LYS A 144 7.87 -3.13 -4.49
C LYS A 144 7.52 -1.98 -3.55
N PRO A 145 6.34 -1.35 -3.72
CA PRO A 145 5.85 -0.36 -2.78
C PRO A 145 5.67 -0.93 -1.37
N LYS A 146 5.88 -0.10 -0.38
CA LYS A 146 5.63 -0.41 1.04
C LYS A 146 4.13 -0.27 1.34
N ASN A 147 3.34 -1.24 0.87
CA ASN A 147 1.88 -1.19 0.88
C ASN A 147 1.28 -1.01 2.29
N LYS A 148 1.91 -1.58 3.31
CA LYS A 148 1.45 -1.47 4.68
C LYS A 148 1.63 -0.05 5.19
N GLU A 149 2.83 0.49 5.07
CA GLU A 149 3.16 1.85 5.49
C GLU A 149 2.32 2.90 4.75
N ILE A 150 2.05 2.69 3.43
CA ILE A 150 1.17 3.57 2.65
C ILE A 150 -0.23 3.63 3.26
N LYS A 151 -0.81 2.47 3.63
CA LYS A 151 -2.17 2.39 4.17
C LYS A 151 -2.28 2.88 5.60
N GLU A 152 -1.24 2.67 6.41
CA GLU A 152 -1.22 3.04 7.83
C GLU A 152 -0.77 4.49 8.09
N GLY A 153 -0.39 5.24 7.07
CA GLY A 153 0.08 6.62 7.25
C GLY A 153 1.48 6.73 7.86
N THR A 154 2.23 5.63 7.92
CA THR A 154 3.52 5.53 8.63
C THR A 154 4.75 5.64 7.72
N LEU A 155 4.53 5.94 6.42
CA LEU A 155 5.62 6.12 5.48
C LEU A 155 6.44 7.36 5.84
N HIS A 156 7.76 7.19 5.87
CA HIS A 156 8.69 8.29 6.11
C HIS A 156 9.58 8.52 4.88
N ILE A 157 9.59 9.76 4.38
CA ILE A 157 10.45 10.22 3.28
C ILE A 157 11.14 11.50 3.76
N SER A 158 12.46 11.46 3.97
CA SER A 158 13.24 12.65 4.30
C SER A 158 13.36 13.59 3.09
N GLU A 159 13.77 14.86 3.32
CA GLU A 159 14.06 15.81 2.23
C GLU A 159 15.16 15.28 1.32
N GLU A 160 16.23 14.77 1.91
CA GLU A 160 17.35 14.20 1.17
C GLU A 160 16.93 13.05 0.26
N GLN A 161 16.14 12.09 0.82
CA GLN A 161 15.59 10.98 0.04
C GLN A 161 14.71 11.46 -1.13
N TYR A 162 13.90 12.49 -0.90
CA TYR A 162 13.06 13.10 -1.93
C TYR A 162 13.88 13.69 -3.07
N VAL A 163 14.91 14.51 -2.75
CA VAL A 163 15.77 15.14 -3.73
C VAL A 163 16.53 14.10 -4.57
N VAL A 164 17.16 13.12 -3.91
CA VAL A 164 17.88 12.04 -4.60
C VAL A 164 16.95 11.22 -5.48
N ALA A 165 15.75 10.90 -4.99
CA ALA A 165 14.75 10.17 -5.79
C ALA A 165 14.29 10.98 -7.01
N ALA A 166 14.10 12.29 -6.86
CA ALA A 166 13.69 13.16 -7.97
C ALA A 166 14.75 13.18 -9.10
N GLU A 167 16.04 13.21 -8.76
CA GLU A 167 17.14 13.15 -9.75
C GLU A 167 17.17 11.78 -10.48
N ARG A 168 17.01 10.68 -9.75
CA ARG A 168 16.91 9.33 -10.34
C ARG A 168 15.72 9.20 -11.28
N LEU A 169 14.56 9.74 -10.87
CA LEU A 169 13.35 9.70 -11.68
C LEU A 169 13.46 10.58 -12.91
N LYS A 170 14.04 11.78 -12.79
CA LYS A 170 14.35 12.67 -13.91
C LYS A 170 15.25 12.01 -14.96
N TYR A 171 16.11 11.09 -14.55
CA TYR A 171 16.96 10.33 -15.46
C TYR A 171 16.18 9.34 -16.32
N VAL A 172 15.20 8.61 -15.74
CA VAL A 172 14.43 7.57 -16.44
C VAL A 172 13.12 8.08 -17.06
N ASP A 173 12.56 9.19 -16.61
CA ASP A 173 11.29 9.73 -17.06
C ASP A 173 11.22 10.01 -18.58
N PRO A 174 12.27 10.52 -19.27
CA PRO A 174 12.24 10.69 -20.73
C PRO A 174 12.04 9.37 -21.49
N ILE A 175 12.60 8.28 -20.98
CA ILE A 175 12.42 6.94 -21.57
C ILE A 175 10.96 6.51 -21.42
N MET A 176 10.38 6.72 -20.25
CA MET A 176 8.99 6.42 -19.95
C MET A 176 8.01 7.21 -20.82
N LYS A 177 8.27 8.49 -21.03
CA LYS A 177 7.43 9.37 -21.87
C LYS A 177 7.42 8.94 -23.33
N LYS A 178 8.55 8.43 -23.84
CA LYS A 178 8.62 7.90 -25.22
C LYS A 178 7.79 6.62 -25.41
N LEU A 179 7.63 5.80 -24.39
CA LEU A 179 6.87 4.56 -24.47
C LEU A 179 5.35 4.78 -24.56
N ASN A 180 4.87 5.96 -24.22
CA ASN A 180 3.47 6.42 -24.30
C ASN A 180 2.40 5.35 -23.98
N SER A 181 2.67 4.45 -23.06
CA SER A 181 1.79 3.34 -22.70
C SER A 181 1.06 3.62 -21.41
N LYS A 182 -0.29 3.51 -21.43
CA LYS A 182 -1.13 3.64 -20.22
C LYS A 182 -0.89 2.49 -19.22
N ARG A 183 -0.41 1.35 -19.70
CA ARG A 183 -0.08 0.18 -18.86
C ARG A 183 1.30 -0.34 -19.25
N LEU A 184 2.23 -0.23 -18.33
CA LEU A 184 3.60 -0.67 -18.56
C LEU A 184 3.71 -2.18 -18.34
N PRO A 185 4.31 -2.93 -19.28
CA PRO A 185 4.74 -4.30 -19.05
C PRO A 185 5.69 -4.39 -17.84
N GLY A 186 5.65 -5.50 -17.13
CA GLY A 186 6.54 -5.73 -15.97
C GLY A 186 8.02 -5.65 -16.32
N SER A 187 8.40 -6.05 -17.54
CA SER A 187 9.75 -5.93 -18.09
C SER A 187 10.24 -4.49 -18.17
N ILE A 188 9.38 -3.56 -18.59
CA ILE A 188 9.73 -2.12 -18.66
C ILE A 188 9.89 -1.54 -17.24
N ILE A 189 9.02 -1.90 -16.32
CA ILE A 189 9.18 -1.49 -14.90
C ILE A 189 10.52 -1.98 -14.37
N LYS A 190 10.88 -3.24 -14.60
CA LYS A 190 12.15 -3.84 -14.19
C LYS A 190 13.35 -3.15 -14.84
N LEU A 191 13.26 -2.80 -16.12
CA LEU A 191 14.28 -2.02 -16.83
C LEU A 191 14.47 -0.65 -16.17
N MET A 192 13.41 0.11 -15.93
CA MET A 192 13.52 1.42 -15.27
C MET A 192 14.14 1.31 -13.87
N GLN A 193 13.74 0.30 -13.11
CA GLN A 193 14.34 0.00 -11.80
C GLN A 193 15.85 -0.28 -11.93
N THR A 194 16.26 -1.07 -12.92
CA THR A 194 17.67 -1.39 -13.19
C THR A 194 18.46 -0.14 -13.57
N LEU A 195 17.91 0.73 -14.43
CA LEU A 195 18.55 2.00 -14.80
C LEU A 195 18.72 2.96 -13.60
N ILE A 196 17.77 2.95 -12.65
CA ILE A 196 17.86 3.70 -11.39
C ILE A 196 19.04 3.20 -10.53
N TYR A 197 19.32 1.90 -10.54
CA TYR A 197 20.53 1.39 -9.88
C TYR A 197 21.78 1.86 -10.59
N TYR A 198 21.87 1.76 -11.92
CA TYR A 198 23.02 2.22 -12.68
C TYR A 198 23.29 3.72 -12.56
N TYR A 199 22.24 4.52 -12.29
CA TYR A 199 22.40 5.96 -12.10
C TYR A 199 23.34 6.33 -10.95
N ASP A 200 23.43 5.50 -9.91
CA ASP A 200 24.22 5.79 -8.73
C ASP A 200 25.71 5.40 -8.87
N PHE A 201 26.09 4.66 -9.90
CA PHE A 201 27.45 4.22 -10.09
C PHE A 201 28.26 5.25 -10.91
N GLU A 202 29.43 5.64 -10.40
CA GLU A 202 30.32 6.59 -11.07
C GLU A 202 30.99 5.96 -12.30
N GLU A 203 31.20 4.65 -12.29
CA GLU A 203 31.79 3.86 -13.37
C GLU A 203 30.92 3.81 -14.63
N VAL A 204 29.65 4.17 -14.51
CA VAL A 204 28.69 4.12 -15.62
C VAL A 204 28.49 5.49 -16.24
N ASP A 205 28.82 5.65 -17.53
CA ASP A 205 28.44 6.84 -18.29
C ASP A 205 26.90 6.88 -18.48
N LYS A 206 26.25 7.65 -17.62
CA LYS A 206 24.79 7.80 -17.54
C LYS A 206 24.19 8.35 -18.82
N VAL A 207 24.89 9.28 -19.49
CA VAL A 207 24.40 9.90 -20.72
C VAL A 207 24.45 8.90 -21.86
N ARG A 208 25.57 8.19 -21.99
CA ARG A 208 25.73 7.11 -22.97
C ARG A 208 24.68 6.02 -22.76
N LEU A 209 24.53 5.53 -21.53
CA LEU A 209 23.57 4.47 -21.20
C LEU A 209 22.16 4.88 -21.59
N ARG A 210 21.69 6.05 -21.15
CA ARG A 210 20.36 6.55 -21.47
C ARG A 210 20.12 6.64 -22.98
N LYS A 211 21.03 7.27 -23.72
CA LYS A 211 20.91 7.43 -25.19
C LYS A 211 20.82 6.07 -25.91
N LYS A 212 21.62 5.09 -25.48
CA LYS A 212 21.60 3.76 -26.09
C LYS A 212 20.32 3.01 -25.77
N VAL A 213 19.86 3.03 -24.51
CA VAL A 213 18.59 2.42 -24.10
C VAL A 213 17.41 3.07 -24.82
N GLU A 214 17.34 4.40 -24.91
CA GLU A 214 16.30 5.12 -25.66
C GLU A 214 16.24 4.70 -27.13
N LYS A 215 17.40 4.57 -27.79
CA LYS A 215 17.46 4.13 -29.17
C LYS A 215 17.06 2.68 -29.35
N TYR A 216 17.43 1.81 -28.44
CA TYR A 216 17.17 0.38 -28.52
C TYR A 216 15.71 0.06 -28.25
N ILE A 217 15.08 0.68 -27.26
CA ILE A 217 13.63 0.52 -26.95
C ILE A 217 12.78 0.95 -28.13
N TYR A 218 13.20 1.97 -28.90
CA TYR A 218 12.45 2.48 -30.04
C TYR A 218 12.46 1.52 -31.25
N ASN A 219 13.57 0.82 -31.46
CA ASN A 219 13.78 0.02 -32.68
C ASN A 219 13.39 -1.46 -32.55
N ALA A 220 13.23 -1.95 -31.33
CA ALA A 220 12.84 -3.33 -31.08
C ALA A 220 11.99 -3.36 -29.80
N ASN A 221 11.11 -4.35 -29.68
CA ASN A 221 10.43 -4.62 -28.40
C ASN A 221 11.12 -5.80 -27.67
N PRO A 222 12.46 -5.71 -27.41
CA PRO A 222 13.28 -6.82 -26.92
C PRO A 222 13.07 -7.08 -25.43
N TRP A 223 12.35 -6.18 -24.73
CA TRP A 223 12.17 -6.21 -23.29
C TRP A 223 10.90 -6.95 -22.85
N VAL A 224 10.11 -7.47 -23.79
CA VAL A 224 8.84 -8.15 -23.48
C VAL A 224 9.06 -9.38 -22.61
N ASP A 225 10.21 -10.07 -22.79
CA ASP A 225 10.56 -11.28 -22.07
C ASP A 225 11.93 -11.19 -21.35
N CYS A 226 12.35 -9.99 -20.95
CA CYS A 226 13.64 -9.79 -20.27
C CYS A 226 13.65 -10.43 -18.87
N PHE A 227 14.26 -11.61 -18.76
CA PHE A 227 14.48 -12.28 -17.47
C PHE A 227 15.71 -11.71 -16.71
N ASP A 228 16.74 -11.26 -17.41
CA ASP A 228 17.99 -10.69 -16.86
C ASP A 228 18.22 -9.29 -17.41
N CYS A 229 17.52 -8.29 -16.83
CA CYS A 229 17.63 -6.91 -17.28
C CYS A 229 19.04 -6.33 -17.11
N GLU A 230 19.84 -6.82 -16.15
CA GLU A 230 21.20 -6.37 -15.92
C GLU A 230 22.12 -6.75 -17.10
N LYS A 231 21.99 -7.98 -17.57
CA LYS A 231 22.73 -8.50 -18.72
C LYS A 231 22.34 -7.78 -20.01
N GLU A 232 21.03 -7.61 -20.23
CA GLU A 232 20.52 -6.93 -21.43
C GLU A 232 20.95 -5.45 -21.47
N VAL A 233 20.92 -4.77 -20.32
CA VAL A 233 21.41 -3.39 -20.23
C VAL A 233 22.91 -3.30 -20.53
N GLU A 234 23.74 -4.25 -20.07
CA GLU A 234 25.15 -4.32 -20.40
C GLU A 234 25.38 -4.53 -21.91
N ILE A 235 24.61 -5.43 -22.55
CA ILE A 235 24.67 -5.67 -23.99
C ILE A 235 24.36 -4.37 -24.75
N VAL A 236 23.31 -3.66 -24.37
CA VAL A 236 22.90 -2.40 -24.98
C VAL A 236 23.95 -1.30 -24.75
N TYR A 237 24.50 -1.22 -23.55
CA TYR A 237 25.55 -0.26 -23.19
C TYR A 237 26.80 -0.43 -24.04
N ASN A 238 27.18 -1.69 -24.32
CA ASN A 238 28.34 -2.06 -25.11
C ASN A 238 28.07 -2.20 -26.63
N TYR A 239 26.82 -2.02 -27.07
CA TYR A 239 26.47 -2.14 -28.48
C TYR A 239 27.19 -1.09 -29.34
N HIS A 240 27.77 -1.49 -30.47
CA HIS A 240 28.64 -0.65 -31.32
C HIS A 240 29.79 0.03 -30.56
N THR A 241 30.37 -0.65 -29.58
CA THR A 241 31.58 -0.22 -28.88
C THR A 241 32.73 -1.11 -29.32
N ILE A 242 33.89 -0.54 -29.58
CA ILE A 242 35.09 -1.34 -29.88
C ILE A 242 35.46 -2.21 -28.67
N LEU A 243 36.12 -3.34 -28.92
CA LEU A 243 36.31 -4.38 -27.92
C LEU A 243 37.08 -3.85 -26.68
N GLU A 244 38.06 -3.00 -26.88
CA GLU A 244 38.91 -2.39 -25.84
C GLU A 244 38.12 -1.47 -24.89
N ASP A 245 37.05 -0.84 -25.39
CA ASP A 245 36.20 0.10 -24.60
C ASP A 245 34.94 -0.55 -24.01
N LYS A 246 34.78 -1.86 -24.15
CA LYS A 246 33.65 -2.57 -23.56
C LYS A 246 33.83 -2.70 -22.05
N GLN A 247 32.76 -2.41 -21.32
CA GLN A 247 32.74 -2.45 -19.86
C GLN A 247 31.76 -3.51 -19.34
N SER A 248 32.17 -4.27 -18.35
CA SER A 248 31.26 -5.13 -17.60
C SER A 248 30.63 -4.34 -16.47
N ILE A 249 29.32 -4.13 -16.54
CA ILE A 249 28.58 -3.31 -15.58
C ILE A 249 27.48 -4.08 -14.84
N GLN A 250 27.09 -5.28 -15.31
CA GLN A 250 26.00 -6.05 -14.71
C GLN A 250 26.23 -6.43 -13.24
N HIS A 251 27.48 -6.68 -12.84
CA HIS A 251 27.86 -7.04 -11.49
C HIS A 251 27.52 -5.93 -10.48
N LEU A 252 27.66 -4.66 -10.87
CA LEU A 252 27.39 -3.49 -10.01
C LEU A 252 25.96 -3.52 -9.44
N VAL A 253 24.98 -3.76 -10.30
CA VAL A 253 23.57 -3.80 -9.87
C VAL A 253 23.27 -5.06 -9.05
N LYS A 254 23.86 -6.21 -9.43
CA LYS A 254 23.70 -7.48 -8.68
C LYS A 254 24.23 -7.33 -7.25
N GLU A 255 25.41 -6.77 -7.08
CA GLU A 255 26.01 -6.52 -5.77
C GLU A 255 25.23 -5.51 -4.94
N ALA A 256 24.79 -4.39 -5.54
CA ALA A 256 23.97 -3.40 -4.84
C ALA A 256 22.63 -3.96 -4.37
N ARG A 257 21.97 -4.80 -5.18
CA ARG A 257 20.74 -5.47 -4.79
C ARG A 257 20.94 -6.47 -3.66
N MET A 258 22.05 -7.24 -3.72
CA MET A 258 22.40 -8.19 -2.66
C MET A 258 22.66 -7.45 -1.34
N LYS A 259 23.48 -6.40 -1.37
CA LYS A 259 23.76 -5.57 -0.20
C LYS A 259 22.46 -5.00 0.40
N ARG A 260 21.60 -4.43 -0.45
CA ARG A 260 20.32 -3.89 0.01
C ARG A 260 19.39 -4.94 0.61
N GLN A 261 19.38 -6.15 0.07
CA GLN A 261 18.59 -7.25 0.63
C GLN A 261 19.10 -7.68 2.01
N LEU A 262 20.41 -7.68 2.21
CA LEU A 262 21.00 -7.97 3.53
C LEU A 262 20.63 -6.91 4.55
N GLU A 263 20.73 -5.62 4.21
CA GLU A 263 20.30 -4.51 5.06
C GLU A 263 18.81 -4.63 5.46
N LEU A 264 17.92 -4.93 4.50
CA LEU A 264 16.49 -5.10 4.77
C LEU A 264 16.21 -6.30 5.67
N ASN A 265 16.95 -7.38 5.52
CA ASN A 265 16.82 -8.56 6.39
C ASN A 265 17.28 -8.26 7.82
N GLU A 266 18.35 -7.48 7.97
CA GLU A 266 18.87 -7.02 9.26
C GLU A 266 17.88 -6.08 9.96
N ASP A 267 17.35 -5.10 9.25
CA ASP A 267 16.29 -4.20 9.74
C ASP A 267 15.04 -4.98 10.19
N ASN A 268 14.63 -5.98 9.43
CA ASN A 268 13.48 -6.82 9.78
C ASN A 268 13.74 -7.65 11.04
N ARG A 269 14.95 -8.19 11.23
CA ARG A 269 15.37 -8.90 12.45
C ARG A 269 15.36 -7.98 13.66
N LEU A 270 15.90 -6.78 13.54
CA LEU A 270 15.91 -5.78 14.63
C LEU A 270 14.48 -5.36 15.01
N ARG A 271 13.61 -5.11 14.05
CA ARG A 271 12.18 -4.81 14.32
C ARG A 271 11.45 -5.96 15.00
N ALA A 272 11.71 -7.21 14.59
CA ALA A 272 11.13 -8.39 15.23
C ALA A 272 11.60 -8.50 16.69
N PHE A 273 12.90 -8.32 16.95
CA PHE A 273 13.46 -8.33 18.31
C PHE A 273 12.85 -7.24 19.19
N GLN A 274 12.71 -6.00 18.68
CA GLN A 274 12.09 -4.90 19.42
C GLN A 274 10.62 -5.17 19.77
N ARG A 275 9.86 -5.81 18.85
CA ARG A 275 8.47 -6.20 19.10
C ARG A 275 8.38 -7.25 20.22
N THR A 276 9.25 -8.25 20.17
CA THR A 276 9.32 -9.29 21.22
C THR A 276 9.65 -8.66 22.58
N LYS A 277 10.64 -7.74 22.63
CA LYS A 277 11.01 -7.05 23.86
C LYS A 277 9.86 -6.21 24.44
N LYS A 278 9.12 -5.47 23.58
CA LYS A 278 7.92 -4.73 24.01
C LYS A 278 6.80 -5.65 24.50
N GLY A 279 6.61 -6.80 23.87
CA GLY A 279 5.60 -7.78 24.29
C GLY A 279 5.94 -8.39 25.66
N VAL A 280 7.21 -8.71 25.89
CA VAL A 280 7.68 -9.22 27.20
C VAL A 280 7.54 -8.15 28.28
N GLN A 281 7.89 -6.89 28.00
CA GLN A 281 7.74 -5.79 28.96
C GLN A 281 6.27 -5.55 29.31
N GLY A 282 5.38 -5.52 28.34
CA GLY A 282 3.93 -5.37 28.60
C GLY A 282 3.34 -6.52 29.43
N PHE A 283 3.85 -7.75 29.26
CA PHE A 283 3.45 -8.88 30.09
C PHE A 283 3.92 -8.72 31.55
N ILE A 284 5.16 -8.25 31.77
CA ILE A 284 5.71 -7.98 33.10
C ILE A 284 4.93 -6.87 33.79
N ASP A 285 4.64 -5.78 33.08
CA ASP A 285 3.90 -4.63 33.64
C ASP A 285 2.48 -5.05 34.07
N THR A 286 1.78 -5.89 33.29
CA THR A 286 0.46 -6.44 33.62
C THR A 286 0.51 -7.40 34.86
N GLN A 287 1.59 -8.17 35.02
CA GLN A 287 1.76 -9.03 36.20
C GLN A 287 2.00 -8.21 37.46
N ILE A 288 2.78 -7.14 37.39
CA ILE A 288 3.03 -6.24 38.51
C ILE A 288 1.74 -5.54 38.96
N GLU A 289 0.92 -5.06 38.03
CA GLU A 289 -0.38 -4.45 38.34
C GLU A 289 -1.34 -5.44 39.02
N ASN A 290 -1.38 -6.70 38.58
CA ASN A 290 -2.22 -7.72 39.23
C ASN A 290 -1.70 -8.12 40.63
N ASP A 291 -0.38 -8.17 40.85
CA ASP A 291 0.20 -8.50 42.14
C ASP A 291 0.02 -7.34 43.18
N GLU A 292 -0.11 -6.09 42.70
CA GLU A 292 -0.41 -4.94 43.56
C GLU A 292 -1.90 -4.90 43.99
N GLU A 293 -2.84 -5.32 43.11
CA GLU A 293 -4.27 -5.42 43.43
C GLU A 293 -4.58 -6.54 44.46
N ASP A 294 -3.82 -7.65 44.44
CA ASP A 294 -3.99 -8.77 45.36
C ASP A 294 -3.38 -8.53 46.77
N THR A 295 -2.65 -7.42 46.98
CA THR A 295 -2.06 -7.06 48.27
C THR A 295 -2.87 -6.05 49.09
N ASP A 296 -3.97 -5.51 48.54
CA ASP A 296 -4.85 -4.53 49.21
C ASP A 296 -6.18 -5.15 49.75
N GLU A 297 -6.32 -6.49 49.81
CA GLU A 297 -7.36 -7.21 50.53
C GLU A 297 -6.76 -7.82 51.82
#